data_e521edb3ed33c47fa56ed6ee2ee22c72
#
_entry.id   e521edb3ed33c47fa56ed6ee2ee22c72
#
_cell.length_a   1.000
_cell.length_b   1.000
_cell.length_c   1.000
_cell.angle_alpha   90.00
_cell.angle_beta   90.00
_cell.angle_gamma   90.00
#
_symmetry.space_group_name_H-M   'P 1'
#
loop_
_entity.id
_entity.type
_entity.pdbx_description
1 polymer ?
#
loop_
_entity_poly.entity_id
_entity_poly.type
_entity_poly.pdbx_seq_one_letter_code
_entity_poly.pdbx_strand_id
1 'polypeptide(L)'
;MPKDMTQSAGIHTAAKMYAEEFKAGRLSRREFLTRTTALGLTAAAAYTLGGLDKPAEAASHMQAGGTIKIQQEIMALKDPRTWDWTQISNFARGWLEYLVQYERDGSFTPMLLEGWEVNDDATEYTLKVRPGVKWNNGDDWTGEHLAWLVNYWCDKTVEGNSMAGRMASLIDPATNKARDGAITLVDPMTVKLVASASDITLLPGMADYPAAVIHPSTNLQDILSTPIGTGAYLPESLEVGVKAVLVKNANHTYWGAGAALDRIEFVDYGSDPAAWVAAVDSGEVDMLYQNVGEFIEIADGIGWTKSEVVTGATIVARFNQITEKDGKVVFGDVKARQALSQAVDNAVVLELGYNGLGVTADNHHVAPVHPEYADIGRPKHDPAGAKALLGEIGMADYEFELITLDDGFNKNSGDAIAAQIRDAGIAIKRTVLPGSTFWNDWTKYPFSITEWNHRPLGVQVLALAYRSGEAWNETAFANADFDAKLAQAMSIADADKRREVMADIENILRDNAVFIQPYWRSLYRHHKPEVLGGDMHPSFEIHVHKLGFKA
;
A
#
# COMPACT_ATOMS: atom_id res chain seq x y z
N MET A 1 -5.39 -32.70 23.12
CA MET A 1 -4.32 -31.71 23.37
C MET A 1 -3.60 -31.52 22.06
N PRO A 2 -3.63 -30.33 21.43
CA PRO A 2 -2.82 -30.06 20.27
C PRO A 2 -1.34 -30.09 20.71
N LYS A 3 -0.50 -30.80 19.98
CA LYS A 3 0.94 -30.76 20.18
C LYS A 3 1.41 -29.34 19.89
N ASP A 4 2.10 -28.76 20.85
CA ASP A 4 2.80 -27.48 20.75
C ASP A 4 3.83 -27.58 19.61
N MET A 5 3.50 -27.05 18.42
CA MET A 5 4.35 -27.06 17.22
C MET A 5 5.43 -25.98 17.24
N THR A 6 5.63 -25.31 18.40
CA THR A 6 6.61 -24.22 18.56
C THR A 6 8.05 -24.71 18.77
N GLN A 7 8.36 -26.01 18.69
CA GLN A 7 9.67 -26.54 19.11
C GLN A 7 10.52 -27.19 18.02
N SER A 8 10.26 -27.10 16.70
CA SER A 8 11.12 -27.79 15.73
C SER A 8 11.77 -26.95 14.64
N ALA A 9 11.35 -25.73 14.39
CA ALA A 9 12.10 -24.80 13.53
C ALA A 9 12.87 -23.81 14.44
N GLY A 10 14.19 -23.75 14.32
CA GLY A 10 15.00 -22.76 15.06
C GLY A 10 14.57 -21.34 14.68
N ILE A 11 14.48 -20.43 15.67
CA ILE A 11 14.21 -19.00 15.39
C ILE A 11 15.25 -18.50 14.39
N HIS A 12 14.79 -17.89 13.29
CA HIS A 12 15.63 -17.30 12.24
C HIS A 12 16.71 -16.39 12.84
N THR A 13 17.94 -16.51 12.36
CA THR A 13 19.09 -15.80 12.93
C THR A 13 18.90 -14.30 12.97
N ALA A 14 18.37 -13.71 11.87
CA ALA A 14 18.07 -12.28 11.81
C ALA A 14 16.97 -11.86 12.81
N ALA A 15 16.00 -12.70 13.13
CA ALA A 15 14.98 -12.37 14.12
C ALA A 15 15.56 -12.20 15.54
N LYS A 16 16.59 -12.98 15.89
CA LYS A 16 17.32 -12.81 17.16
C LYS A 16 18.10 -11.49 17.17
N MET A 17 18.76 -11.16 16.05
CA MET A 17 19.45 -9.87 15.88
C MET A 17 18.48 -8.70 16.06
N TYR A 18 17.31 -8.73 15.40
CA TYR A 18 16.29 -7.69 15.54
C TYR A 18 15.76 -7.54 16.97
N ALA A 19 15.68 -8.64 17.73
CA ALA A 19 15.28 -8.57 19.14
C ALA A 19 16.33 -7.84 20.01
N GLU A 20 17.62 -8.06 19.75
CA GLU A 20 18.69 -7.34 20.45
C GLU A 20 18.71 -5.84 20.03
N GLU A 21 18.50 -5.55 18.77
CA GLU A 21 18.40 -4.17 18.29
C GLU A 21 17.19 -3.43 18.88
N PHE A 22 16.04 -4.10 18.95
CA PHE A 22 14.84 -3.55 19.58
C PHE A 22 15.06 -3.26 21.07
N LYS A 23 15.63 -4.23 21.83
CA LYS A 23 15.96 -4.05 23.25
C LYS A 23 16.98 -2.93 23.48
N ALA A 24 17.87 -2.71 22.51
CA ALA A 24 18.84 -1.62 22.52
C ALA A 24 18.23 -0.25 22.08
N GLY A 25 16.94 -0.20 21.77
CA GLY A 25 16.25 1.03 21.34
C GLY A 25 16.59 1.49 19.90
N ARG A 26 17.21 0.63 19.08
CA ARG A 26 17.56 0.93 17.69
C ARG A 26 16.44 0.64 16.71
N LEU A 27 15.44 -0.15 17.11
CA LEU A 27 14.22 -0.41 16.33
C LEU A 27 12.99 0.06 17.08
N SER A 28 12.03 0.60 16.36
CA SER A 28 10.69 0.82 16.89
C SER A 28 9.95 -0.51 17.06
N ARG A 29 8.91 -0.52 17.91
CA ARG A 29 8.04 -1.70 18.07
C ARG A 29 7.49 -2.22 16.74
N ARG A 30 7.03 -1.32 15.88
CA ARG A 30 6.50 -1.67 14.56
C ARG A 30 7.56 -2.35 13.69
N GLU A 31 8.73 -1.74 13.58
CA GLU A 31 9.85 -2.29 12.80
C GLU A 31 10.24 -3.68 13.27
N PHE A 32 10.37 -3.87 14.57
CA PHE A 32 10.69 -5.17 15.14
C PHE A 32 9.63 -6.22 14.78
N LEU A 33 8.35 -5.91 14.95
CA LEU A 33 7.26 -6.84 14.61
C LEU A 33 7.21 -7.14 13.10
N THR A 34 7.29 -6.11 12.26
CA THR A 34 7.31 -6.28 10.80
C THR A 34 8.42 -7.22 10.35
N ARG A 35 9.65 -6.99 10.83
CA ARG A 35 10.82 -7.76 10.42
C ARG A 35 10.79 -9.19 10.90
N THR A 36 10.42 -9.41 12.16
CA THR A 36 10.43 -10.77 12.75
C THR A 36 9.30 -11.63 12.22
N THR A 37 8.11 -11.05 12.01
CA THR A 37 6.96 -11.80 11.47
C THR A 37 7.13 -12.07 9.97
N ALA A 38 7.71 -11.17 9.19
CA ALA A 38 8.06 -11.43 7.79
C ALA A 38 9.00 -12.64 7.62
N LEU A 39 9.85 -12.92 8.62
CA LEU A 39 10.74 -14.08 8.65
C LEU A 39 10.11 -15.37 9.21
N GLY A 40 8.80 -15.39 9.41
CA GLY A 40 8.06 -16.58 9.83
C GLY A 40 7.82 -16.71 11.34
N LEU A 41 8.24 -15.76 12.17
CA LEU A 41 7.83 -15.78 13.58
C LEU A 41 6.34 -15.48 13.69
N THR A 42 5.64 -16.24 14.54
CA THR A 42 4.27 -15.82 14.90
C THR A 42 4.31 -14.51 15.67
N ALA A 43 3.28 -13.68 15.56
CA ALA A 43 3.18 -12.44 16.34
C ALA A 43 3.38 -12.70 17.84
N ALA A 44 2.77 -13.76 18.39
CA ALA A 44 2.94 -14.16 19.79
C ALA A 44 4.40 -14.48 20.16
N ALA A 45 5.14 -15.16 19.28
CA ALA A 45 6.56 -15.45 19.48
C ALA A 45 7.40 -14.16 19.36
N ALA A 46 7.09 -13.27 18.45
CA ALA A 46 7.75 -11.97 18.32
C ALA A 46 7.53 -11.10 19.57
N TYR A 47 6.30 -11.00 20.09
CA TYR A 47 6.03 -10.31 21.36
C TYR A 47 6.87 -10.87 22.51
N THR A 48 6.93 -12.19 22.63
CA THR A 48 7.74 -12.85 23.66
C THR A 48 9.25 -12.58 23.50
N LEU A 49 9.75 -12.65 22.26
CA LEU A 49 11.16 -12.44 21.94
C LEU A 49 11.59 -10.99 22.22
N GLY A 50 10.71 -10.02 21.92
CA GLY A 50 10.93 -8.60 22.17
C GLY A 50 10.70 -8.17 23.61
N GLY A 51 10.12 -9.03 24.46
CA GLY A 51 9.70 -8.66 25.82
C GLY A 51 8.53 -7.66 25.84
N LEU A 52 7.67 -7.72 24.81
CA LEU A 52 6.49 -6.88 24.68
C LEU A 52 5.27 -7.54 25.33
N ASP A 53 4.42 -6.73 25.93
CA ASP A 53 3.08 -7.17 26.34
C ASP A 53 2.27 -7.53 25.10
N LYS A 54 1.66 -8.72 25.11
CA LYS A 54 0.70 -9.11 24.07
C LYS A 54 -0.48 -8.13 24.09
N PRO A 55 -0.99 -7.72 22.92
CA PRO A 55 -2.26 -7.02 22.89
C PRO A 55 -3.27 -7.85 23.67
N ALA A 56 -4.03 -7.21 24.57
CA ALA A 56 -5.19 -7.87 25.16
C ALA A 56 -6.05 -8.37 23.98
N GLU A 57 -6.30 -9.67 23.90
CA GLU A 57 -7.38 -10.15 23.04
C GLU A 57 -8.61 -9.41 23.52
N ALA A 58 -9.06 -8.44 22.76
CA ALA A 58 -10.39 -7.93 22.90
C ALA A 58 -11.30 -9.11 22.52
N ALA A 59 -11.55 -9.99 23.48
CA ALA A 59 -12.76 -10.80 23.50
C ALA A 59 -13.92 -9.80 23.66
N SER A 60 -14.03 -8.90 22.68
CA SER A 60 -15.14 -7.98 22.57
C SER A 60 -16.34 -8.86 22.30
N HIS A 61 -17.30 -8.78 23.18
CA HIS A 61 -18.61 -9.34 22.94
C HIS A 61 -19.21 -8.60 21.74
N MET A 62 -18.89 -9.08 20.53
CA MET A 62 -19.52 -8.57 19.32
C MET A 62 -20.96 -9.03 19.28
N GLN A 63 -21.86 -8.10 19.03
CA GLN A 63 -23.23 -8.43 18.72
C GLN A 63 -23.27 -9.25 17.42
N ALA A 64 -24.02 -10.34 17.39
CA ALA A 64 -24.25 -11.10 16.16
C ALA A 64 -25.27 -10.36 15.29
N GLY A 65 -24.99 -10.31 13.99
CA GLY A 65 -25.86 -9.70 12.98
C GLY A 65 -25.70 -8.19 12.85
N GLY A 66 -26.61 -7.58 12.14
CA GLY A 66 -26.65 -6.15 11.87
C GLY A 66 -25.99 -5.74 10.55
N THR A 67 -26.17 -4.45 10.23
CA THR A 67 -25.63 -3.82 9.02
C THR A 67 -24.71 -2.68 9.40
N ILE A 68 -23.48 -2.66 8.86
CA ILE A 68 -22.59 -1.52 8.95
C ILE A 68 -22.57 -0.76 7.62
N LYS A 69 -22.56 0.56 7.67
CA LYS A 69 -22.42 1.45 6.51
C LYS A 69 -21.10 2.19 6.56
N ILE A 70 -20.30 2.06 5.52
CA ILE A 70 -18.94 2.58 5.43
C ILE A 70 -18.86 3.55 4.25
N GLN A 71 -18.43 4.78 4.51
CA GLN A 71 -18.12 5.71 3.43
C GLN A 71 -16.81 5.30 2.77
N GLN A 72 -16.81 5.09 1.46
CA GLN A 72 -15.63 5.04 0.60
C GLN A 72 -16.03 5.22 -0.86
N GLU A 73 -15.09 5.63 -1.71
CA GLU A 73 -15.30 5.63 -3.16
C GLU A 73 -15.50 4.21 -3.70
N ILE A 74 -16.46 4.05 -4.61
CA ILE A 74 -16.81 2.76 -5.20
C ILE A 74 -16.29 2.68 -6.63
N MET A 75 -15.29 1.83 -6.81
CA MET A 75 -14.59 1.63 -8.07
C MET A 75 -14.97 0.31 -8.72
N ALA A 76 -14.78 0.23 -10.06
CA ALA A 76 -15.02 -0.99 -10.81
C ALA A 76 -14.05 -2.12 -10.40
N LEU A 77 -14.58 -3.32 -10.25
CA LEU A 77 -13.76 -4.52 -10.10
C LEU A 77 -13.11 -4.89 -11.44
N LYS A 78 -11.88 -5.32 -11.35
CA LYS A 78 -11.07 -5.81 -12.46
C LYS A 78 -10.17 -6.95 -11.98
N ASP A 79 -9.38 -7.55 -12.85
CA ASP A 79 -8.38 -8.56 -12.49
C ASP A 79 -7.56 -8.09 -11.26
N PRO A 80 -7.52 -8.84 -10.14
CA PRO A 80 -6.84 -8.41 -8.91
C PRO A 80 -5.38 -8.01 -9.11
N ARG A 81 -4.65 -8.66 -10.01
CA ARG A 81 -3.26 -8.30 -10.34
C ARG A 81 -3.10 -6.85 -10.78
N THR A 82 -4.17 -6.24 -11.28
CA THR A 82 -4.19 -4.89 -11.84
C THR A 82 -4.86 -3.87 -10.92
N TRP A 83 -5.20 -4.26 -9.68
CA TRP A 83 -5.75 -3.31 -8.71
C TRP A 83 -4.70 -2.28 -8.31
N ASP A 84 -5.09 -1.03 -8.38
CA ASP A 84 -4.29 0.15 -8.06
C ASP A 84 -4.82 0.91 -6.83
N TRP A 85 -5.97 0.46 -6.25
CA TRP A 85 -6.61 1.13 -5.12
C TRP A 85 -7.05 0.15 -4.03
N THR A 86 -6.84 0.57 -2.77
CA THR A 86 -7.26 -0.20 -1.58
C THR A 86 -8.79 -0.30 -1.49
N GLN A 87 -9.55 0.68 -1.98
CA GLN A 87 -11.01 0.65 -1.95
C GLN A 87 -11.58 -0.54 -2.72
N ILE A 88 -10.97 -0.90 -3.86
CA ILE A 88 -11.36 -2.09 -4.63
C ILE A 88 -11.19 -3.34 -3.76
N SER A 89 -10.04 -3.45 -3.09
CA SER A 89 -9.73 -4.61 -2.25
C SER A 89 -10.60 -4.66 -0.98
N ASN A 90 -10.93 -3.51 -0.38
CA ASN A 90 -11.79 -3.47 0.82
C ASN A 90 -13.15 -4.12 0.58
N PHE A 91 -13.76 -3.84 -0.57
CA PHE A 91 -14.99 -4.52 -0.96
C PHE A 91 -14.74 -6.01 -1.23
N ALA A 92 -13.70 -6.33 -2.01
CA ALA A 92 -13.40 -7.71 -2.40
C ALA A 92 -13.03 -8.60 -1.20
N ARG A 93 -12.48 -8.05 -0.10
CA ARG A 93 -12.16 -8.78 1.16
C ARG A 93 -13.37 -9.48 1.80
N GLY A 94 -14.57 -9.23 1.33
CA GLY A 94 -15.75 -9.97 1.77
C GLY A 94 -15.71 -11.45 1.39
N TRP A 95 -15.23 -11.77 0.20
CA TRP A 95 -15.15 -13.15 -0.32
C TRP A 95 -13.76 -13.57 -0.79
N LEU A 96 -12.90 -12.62 -1.21
CA LEU A 96 -11.51 -12.88 -1.55
C LEU A 96 -10.63 -12.57 -0.33
N GLU A 97 -9.90 -13.57 0.12
CA GLU A 97 -8.98 -13.42 1.23
C GLU A 97 -7.53 -13.32 0.74
N TYR A 98 -6.58 -13.33 1.66
CA TYR A 98 -5.15 -13.16 1.39
C TYR A 98 -4.37 -14.35 1.95
N LEU A 99 -3.18 -14.58 1.44
CA LEU A 99 -2.27 -15.59 2.02
C LEU A 99 -1.83 -15.19 3.42
N VAL A 100 -1.51 -13.92 3.55
CA VAL A 100 -0.96 -13.28 4.75
C VAL A 100 -1.67 -11.95 4.95
N GLN A 101 -1.95 -11.57 6.18
CA GLN A 101 -2.54 -10.29 6.53
C GLN A 101 -1.49 -9.39 7.19
N TYR A 102 -1.38 -8.16 6.71
CA TYR A 102 -0.64 -7.09 7.37
C TYR A 102 -1.53 -6.46 8.43
N GLU A 103 -1.01 -6.31 9.65
CA GLU A 103 -1.78 -5.79 10.77
C GLU A 103 -1.45 -4.32 11.05
N ARG A 104 -2.35 -3.65 11.75
CA ARG A 104 -2.18 -2.24 12.13
C ARG A 104 -0.88 -1.99 12.92
N ASP A 105 -0.42 -2.94 13.71
CA ASP A 105 0.81 -2.84 14.50
C ASP A 105 2.10 -3.12 13.72
N GLY A 106 1.99 -3.45 12.43
CA GLY A 106 3.10 -3.76 11.55
C GLY A 106 3.45 -5.23 11.47
N SER A 107 2.77 -6.12 12.21
CA SER A 107 3.01 -7.56 12.12
C SER A 107 2.35 -8.18 10.88
N PHE A 108 2.91 -9.30 10.42
CA PHE A 108 2.27 -10.19 9.46
C PHE A 108 1.66 -11.38 10.20
N THR A 109 0.39 -11.66 9.92
CA THR A 109 -0.32 -12.79 10.49
C THR A 109 -0.78 -13.78 9.42
N PRO A 110 -0.71 -15.10 9.70
CA PRO A 110 -1.18 -16.11 8.76
C PRO A 110 -2.68 -15.99 8.51
N MET A 111 -3.10 -16.04 7.24
CA MET A 111 -4.51 -16.08 6.84
C MET A 111 -4.81 -17.39 6.10
N LEU A 112 -4.75 -17.45 4.78
CA LEU A 112 -4.89 -18.70 4.03
C LEU A 112 -3.62 -19.57 4.04
N LEU A 113 -2.49 -19.01 4.44
CA LEU A 113 -1.38 -19.83 4.94
C LEU A 113 -1.61 -20.16 6.41
N GLU A 114 -1.17 -21.33 6.86
CA GLU A 114 -1.01 -21.66 8.27
C GLU A 114 0.27 -21.03 8.83
N GLY A 115 1.28 -20.86 7.98
CA GLY A 115 2.57 -20.26 8.29
C GLY A 115 3.53 -20.32 7.11
N TRP A 116 4.71 -19.78 7.32
CA TRP A 116 5.81 -19.80 6.35
C TRP A 116 7.16 -19.89 7.04
N GLU A 117 8.14 -20.37 6.29
CA GLU A 117 9.54 -20.41 6.70
C GLU A 117 10.39 -19.72 5.63
N VAL A 118 11.39 -18.98 6.04
CA VAL A 118 12.33 -18.27 5.15
C VAL A 118 13.73 -18.71 5.55
N ASN A 119 14.58 -19.04 4.58
CA ASN A 119 15.98 -19.36 4.86
C ASN A 119 16.80 -18.11 5.20
N ASP A 120 18.02 -18.29 5.74
CA ASP A 120 18.81 -17.19 6.30
C ASP A 120 19.19 -16.09 5.30
N ASP A 121 19.26 -16.41 4.01
CA ASP A 121 19.59 -15.47 2.94
C ASP A 121 18.38 -14.97 2.14
N ALA A 122 17.16 -15.29 2.60
CA ALA A 122 15.90 -14.89 1.97
C ALA A 122 15.79 -15.25 0.47
N THR A 123 16.40 -16.37 0.06
CA THR A 123 16.30 -16.92 -1.29
C THR A 123 15.26 -18.03 -1.41
N GLU A 124 14.87 -18.65 -0.29
CA GLU A 124 13.91 -19.73 -0.27
C GLU A 124 12.79 -19.48 0.74
N TYR A 125 11.55 -19.67 0.30
CA TYR A 125 10.33 -19.53 1.10
C TYR A 125 9.55 -20.83 1.06
N THR A 126 9.23 -21.41 2.22
CA THR A 126 8.34 -22.57 2.34
C THR A 126 7.00 -22.09 2.87
N LEU A 127 5.96 -22.18 2.04
CA LEU A 127 4.61 -21.71 2.36
C LEU A 127 3.73 -22.91 2.71
N LYS A 128 3.14 -22.89 3.91
CA LYS A 128 2.25 -23.95 4.40
C LYS A 128 0.80 -23.51 4.28
N VAL A 129 0.03 -24.23 3.49
CA VAL A 129 -1.40 -23.97 3.26
C VAL A 129 -2.18 -24.28 4.53
N ARG A 130 -3.14 -23.44 4.89
CA ARG A 130 -4.03 -23.66 6.04
C ARG A 130 -4.95 -24.85 5.76
N PRO A 131 -4.94 -25.91 6.61
CA PRO A 131 -5.80 -27.06 6.44
C PRO A 131 -7.26 -26.74 6.75
N GLY A 132 -8.18 -27.43 6.07
CA GLY A 132 -9.62 -27.36 6.33
C GLY A 132 -10.33 -26.12 5.79
N VAL A 133 -9.65 -25.25 5.08
CA VAL A 133 -10.26 -24.13 4.36
C VAL A 133 -10.93 -24.65 3.09
N LYS A 134 -12.16 -24.21 2.85
CA LYS A 134 -12.90 -24.50 1.62
C LYS A 134 -13.25 -23.21 0.88
N TRP A 135 -13.31 -23.32 -0.43
CA TRP A 135 -13.96 -22.36 -1.28
C TRP A 135 -15.49 -22.46 -1.13
N ASN A 136 -16.19 -21.39 -1.38
CA ASN A 136 -17.64 -21.36 -1.28
C ASN A 136 -18.38 -22.19 -2.36
N ASN A 137 -17.65 -22.69 -3.37
CA ASN A 137 -18.14 -23.67 -4.34
C ASN A 137 -18.00 -25.12 -3.86
N GLY A 138 -17.37 -25.35 -2.69
CA GLY A 138 -17.16 -26.65 -2.06
C GLY A 138 -15.78 -27.26 -2.24
N ASP A 139 -14.95 -26.72 -3.14
CA ASP A 139 -13.58 -27.19 -3.36
C ASP A 139 -12.70 -26.96 -2.12
N ASP A 140 -11.67 -27.78 -1.94
CA ASP A 140 -10.67 -27.57 -0.88
C ASP A 140 -9.62 -26.57 -1.33
N TRP A 141 -9.18 -25.68 -0.42
CA TRP A 141 -8.00 -24.85 -0.60
C TRP A 141 -6.74 -25.70 -0.44
N THR A 142 -5.88 -25.75 -1.45
CA THR A 142 -4.73 -26.68 -1.51
C THR A 142 -3.45 -25.98 -1.99
N GLY A 143 -2.31 -26.68 -1.85
CA GLY A 143 -1.03 -26.25 -2.41
C GLY A 143 -1.03 -26.12 -3.94
N GLU A 144 -1.86 -26.89 -4.65
CA GLU A 144 -2.03 -26.74 -6.10
C GLU A 144 -2.63 -25.37 -6.46
N HIS A 145 -3.68 -24.95 -5.71
CA HIS A 145 -4.26 -23.62 -5.88
C HIS A 145 -3.26 -22.53 -5.56
N LEU A 146 -2.46 -22.69 -4.49
CA LEU A 146 -1.40 -21.74 -4.13
C LEU A 146 -0.31 -21.65 -5.20
N ALA A 147 0.18 -22.78 -5.70
CA ALA A 147 1.19 -22.79 -6.75
C ALA A 147 0.67 -22.14 -8.05
N TRP A 148 -0.59 -22.44 -8.41
CA TRP A 148 -1.26 -21.78 -9.53
C TRP A 148 -1.36 -20.27 -9.33
N LEU A 149 -1.76 -19.82 -8.13
CA LEU A 149 -1.92 -18.40 -7.80
C LEU A 149 -0.60 -17.63 -7.93
N VAL A 150 0.51 -18.17 -7.41
CA VAL A 150 1.81 -17.52 -7.53
C VAL A 150 2.27 -17.44 -8.99
N ASN A 151 2.03 -18.52 -9.79
CA ASN A 151 2.28 -18.48 -11.24
C ASN A 151 1.42 -17.40 -11.94
N TYR A 152 0.13 -17.29 -11.56
CA TYR A 152 -0.76 -16.25 -12.06
C TYR A 152 -0.24 -14.86 -11.76
N TRP A 153 0.29 -14.59 -10.56
CA TRP A 153 0.91 -13.32 -10.20
C TRP A 153 2.17 -13.01 -11.01
N CYS A 154 2.96 -14.04 -11.34
CA CYS A 154 4.23 -13.90 -12.07
C CYS A 154 4.08 -13.58 -13.57
N ASP A 155 2.87 -13.57 -14.13
CA ASP A 155 2.68 -13.30 -15.56
C ASP A 155 2.79 -11.80 -15.89
N LYS A 156 4.00 -11.32 -16.14
CA LYS A 156 4.31 -9.93 -16.50
C LYS A 156 3.84 -9.55 -17.91
N THR A 157 3.35 -10.50 -18.72
CA THR A 157 2.79 -10.19 -20.04
C THR A 157 1.40 -9.55 -19.96
N VAL A 158 0.76 -9.60 -18.80
CA VAL A 158 -0.53 -8.95 -18.55
C VAL A 158 -0.30 -7.47 -18.26
N GLU A 159 -0.88 -6.63 -19.08
CA GLU A 159 -0.77 -5.17 -18.93
C GLU A 159 -1.33 -4.70 -17.57
N GLY A 160 -0.60 -3.85 -16.88
CA GLY A 160 -0.98 -3.34 -15.57
C GLY A 160 -0.79 -4.33 -14.40
N ASN A 161 -0.22 -5.52 -14.64
CA ASN A 161 0.02 -6.49 -13.57
C ASN A 161 1.07 -5.99 -12.58
N SER A 162 0.61 -5.35 -11.51
CA SER A 162 1.45 -4.87 -10.43
C SER A 162 1.97 -5.99 -9.50
N MET A 163 1.31 -7.17 -9.49
CA MET A 163 1.78 -8.32 -8.73
C MET A 163 3.09 -8.88 -9.31
N ALA A 164 3.31 -8.78 -10.62
CA ALA A 164 4.58 -9.18 -11.23
C ALA A 164 5.78 -8.40 -10.67
N GLY A 165 5.59 -7.12 -10.34
CA GLY A 165 6.61 -6.32 -9.67
C GLY A 165 6.97 -6.84 -8.27
N ARG A 166 5.96 -7.33 -7.52
CA ARG A 166 6.13 -7.91 -6.18
C ARG A 166 6.77 -9.29 -6.21
N MET A 167 6.59 -10.02 -7.30
CA MET A 167 7.12 -11.38 -7.53
C MET A 167 8.37 -11.37 -8.43
N ALA A 168 9.00 -10.23 -8.65
CA ALA A 168 10.05 -10.05 -9.65
C ALA A 168 11.21 -11.05 -9.53
N SER A 169 11.59 -11.42 -8.31
CA SER A 169 12.66 -12.41 -8.06
C SER A 169 12.29 -13.85 -8.46
N LEU A 170 11.01 -14.11 -8.73
CA LEU A 170 10.53 -15.41 -9.23
C LEU A 170 10.40 -15.44 -10.76
N ILE A 171 10.49 -14.28 -11.44
CA ILE A 171 10.21 -14.13 -12.86
C ILE A 171 11.49 -14.29 -13.69
N ASP A 172 11.38 -15.00 -14.81
CA ASP A 172 12.40 -15.04 -15.86
C ASP A 172 12.23 -13.81 -16.78
N PRO A 173 13.24 -12.93 -16.86
CA PRO A 173 13.17 -11.73 -17.70
C PRO A 173 13.07 -12.04 -19.21
N ALA A 174 13.46 -13.23 -19.64
CA ALA A 174 13.37 -13.62 -21.04
C ALA A 174 11.93 -14.02 -21.46
N THR A 175 11.18 -14.65 -20.54
CA THR A 175 9.81 -15.12 -20.80
C THR A 175 8.74 -14.22 -20.21
N ASN A 176 9.09 -13.34 -19.27
CA ASN A 176 8.16 -12.55 -18.46
C ASN A 176 7.14 -13.39 -17.67
N LYS A 177 7.52 -14.61 -17.29
CA LYS A 177 6.71 -15.56 -16.51
C LYS A 177 7.56 -16.15 -15.39
N ALA A 178 6.93 -16.94 -14.51
CA ALA A 178 7.67 -17.63 -13.46
C ALA A 178 8.82 -18.45 -14.04
N ARG A 179 9.99 -18.34 -13.44
CA ARG A 179 11.20 -19.08 -13.81
C ARG A 179 11.00 -20.58 -13.49
N ASP A 180 11.54 -21.44 -14.34
CA ASP A 180 11.52 -22.89 -14.09
C ASP A 180 12.12 -23.21 -12.73
N GLY A 181 11.38 -23.98 -11.92
CA GLY A 181 11.77 -24.35 -10.56
C GLY A 181 11.61 -23.27 -9.50
N ALA A 182 11.17 -22.05 -9.86
CA ALA A 182 10.91 -20.98 -8.89
C ALA A 182 9.72 -21.29 -7.98
N ILE A 183 8.75 -22.07 -8.45
CA ILE A 183 7.54 -22.44 -7.71
C ILE A 183 7.40 -23.95 -7.77
N THR A 184 7.47 -24.62 -6.63
CA THR A 184 7.42 -26.09 -6.54
C THR A 184 6.36 -26.52 -5.53
N LEU A 185 5.41 -27.33 -5.95
CA LEU A 185 4.51 -28.05 -5.06
C LEU A 185 5.31 -29.20 -4.41
N VAL A 186 5.59 -29.09 -3.13
CA VAL A 186 6.37 -30.09 -2.36
C VAL A 186 5.48 -31.26 -1.94
N ASP A 187 4.29 -30.93 -1.46
CA ASP A 187 3.23 -31.86 -1.09
C ASP A 187 1.86 -31.13 -1.25
N PRO A 188 0.71 -31.79 -1.07
CA PRO A 188 -0.61 -31.17 -1.28
C PRO A 188 -0.87 -29.89 -0.47
N MET A 189 -0.10 -29.63 0.61
CA MET A 189 -0.28 -28.51 1.52
C MET A 189 0.95 -27.61 1.63
N THR A 190 2.01 -27.85 0.83
CA THR A 190 3.28 -27.13 0.94
C THR A 190 3.79 -26.70 -0.43
N VAL A 191 4.01 -25.41 -0.60
CA VAL A 191 4.64 -24.82 -1.78
C VAL A 191 5.97 -24.19 -1.41
N LYS A 192 7.03 -24.49 -2.16
CA LYS A 192 8.34 -23.87 -2.04
C LYS A 192 8.54 -22.84 -3.14
N LEU A 193 8.99 -21.66 -2.78
CA LEU A 193 9.42 -20.62 -3.70
C LEU A 193 10.93 -20.46 -3.62
N VAL A 194 11.58 -20.31 -4.77
CA VAL A 194 13.03 -20.09 -4.89
C VAL A 194 13.25 -18.81 -5.68
N ALA A 195 13.71 -17.77 -5.02
CA ALA A 195 14.03 -16.48 -5.64
C ALA A 195 15.35 -16.56 -6.41
N SER A 196 15.51 -15.76 -7.45
CA SER A 196 16.74 -15.66 -8.25
C SER A 196 17.87 -14.96 -7.50
N ALA A 197 17.53 -14.19 -6.48
CA ALA A 197 18.42 -13.51 -5.55
C ALA A 197 17.68 -13.33 -4.22
N SER A 198 18.41 -12.97 -3.16
CA SER A 198 17.81 -12.62 -1.87
C SER A 198 16.74 -11.54 -2.05
N ASP A 199 15.54 -11.78 -1.53
CA ASP A 199 14.39 -10.87 -1.68
C ASP A 199 13.50 -10.86 -0.44
N ILE A 200 13.73 -9.91 0.43
CA ILE A 200 12.95 -9.72 1.67
C ILE A 200 11.53 -9.17 1.43
N THR A 201 11.19 -8.80 0.20
CA THR A 201 9.89 -8.18 -0.13
C THR A 201 8.84 -9.16 -0.59
N LEU A 202 9.18 -10.44 -0.86
CA LEU A 202 8.24 -11.45 -1.36
C LEU A 202 7.04 -11.63 -0.44
N LEU A 203 7.26 -11.87 0.86
CA LEU A 203 6.16 -12.06 1.80
C LEU A 203 5.34 -10.78 2.02
N PRO A 204 5.94 -9.61 2.28
CA PRO A 204 5.22 -8.34 2.28
C PRO A 204 4.39 -8.09 1.01
N GLY A 205 4.90 -8.50 -0.15
CA GLY A 205 4.18 -8.41 -1.42
C GLY A 205 2.92 -9.27 -1.49
N MET A 206 2.90 -10.41 -0.78
CA MET A 206 1.73 -11.31 -0.70
C MET A 206 0.64 -10.80 0.26
N ALA A 207 0.92 -9.78 1.07
CA ALA A 207 -0.03 -9.13 1.96
C ALA A 207 -0.61 -7.83 1.37
N ASP A 208 -0.05 -7.32 0.27
CA ASP A 208 -0.50 -6.07 -0.34
C ASP A 208 -1.86 -6.25 -1.04
N TYR A 209 -2.62 -5.20 -1.16
CA TYR A 209 -4.04 -5.26 -1.59
C TYR A 209 -4.30 -5.89 -2.98
N PRO A 210 -3.40 -5.92 -3.97
CA PRO A 210 -3.62 -6.67 -5.21
C PRO A 210 -3.41 -8.18 -5.07
N ALA A 211 -2.85 -8.64 -3.94
CA ALA A 211 -2.54 -10.05 -3.70
C ALA A 211 -3.76 -10.89 -3.25
N ALA A 212 -4.95 -10.52 -3.69
CA ALA A 212 -6.16 -11.28 -3.40
C ALA A 212 -6.07 -12.70 -3.95
N VAL A 213 -6.48 -13.68 -3.15
CA VAL A 213 -6.51 -15.10 -3.51
C VAL A 213 -7.79 -15.40 -4.27
N ILE A 214 -7.63 -15.82 -5.51
CA ILE A 214 -8.74 -16.16 -6.41
C ILE A 214 -8.72 -17.64 -6.77
N HIS A 215 -9.89 -18.18 -7.07
CA HIS A 215 -10.01 -19.55 -7.56
C HIS A 215 -9.58 -19.65 -9.03
N PRO A 216 -8.92 -20.74 -9.48
CA PRO A 216 -8.51 -20.92 -10.88
C PRO A 216 -9.61 -20.79 -11.92
N SER A 217 -10.87 -21.06 -11.55
CA SER A 217 -12.04 -20.92 -12.44
C SER A 217 -12.69 -19.52 -12.40
N THR A 218 -12.12 -18.55 -11.69
CA THR A 218 -12.65 -17.19 -11.63
C THR A 218 -12.66 -16.55 -13.02
N ASN A 219 -13.79 -15.97 -13.41
CA ASN A 219 -13.88 -15.17 -14.63
C ASN A 219 -13.20 -13.81 -14.43
N LEU A 220 -11.95 -13.67 -14.92
CA LEU A 220 -11.15 -12.45 -14.76
C LEU A 220 -11.72 -11.22 -15.51
N GLN A 221 -12.62 -11.43 -16.48
CA GLN A 221 -13.29 -10.34 -17.20
C GLN A 221 -14.51 -9.80 -16.43
N ASP A 222 -15.08 -10.64 -15.56
CA ASP A 222 -16.22 -10.29 -14.71
C ASP A 222 -16.19 -11.14 -13.43
N ILE A 223 -15.45 -10.66 -12.44
CA ILE A 223 -15.25 -11.36 -11.16
C ILE A 223 -16.58 -11.55 -10.40
N LEU A 224 -17.53 -10.62 -10.58
CA LEU A 224 -18.83 -10.70 -9.92
C LEU A 224 -19.71 -11.82 -10.50
N SER A 225 -19.49 -12.22 -11.76
CA SER A 225 -20.24 -13.34 -12.36
C SER A 225 -19.87 -14.71 -11.76
N THR A 226 -18.69 -14.81 -11.14
CA THR A 226 -18.19 -16.03 -10.47
C THR A 226 -17.54 -15.68 -9.15
N PRO A 227 -18.31 -15.26 -8.11
CA PRO A 227 -17.76 -14.79 -6.85
C PRO A 227 -17.31 -15.95 -5.95
N ILE A 228 -16.38 -16.78 -6.48
CA ILE A 228 -15.78 -17.88 -5.73
C ILE A 228 -14.68 -17.32 -4.84
N GLY A 229 -14.75 -17.63 -3.57
CA GLY A 229 -13.79 -17.18 -2.55
C GLY A 229 -13.88 -18.02 -1.29
N THR A 230 -12.99 -17.75 -0.35
CA THR A 230 -12.90 -18.42 0.95
C THR A 230 -13.51 -17.60 2.09
N GLY A 231 -13.84 -16.34 1.82
CA GLY A 231 -14.33 -15.38 2.81
C GLY A 231 -15.79 -15.59 3.22
N ALA A 232 -16.19 -14.89 4.28
CA ALA A 232 -17.47 -15.10 4.95
C ALA A 232 -18.67 -14.46 4.25
N TYR A 233 -18.44 -13.56 3.30
CA TYR A 233 -19.46 -12.76 2.64
C TYR A 233 -19.53 -13.07 1.14
N LEU A 234 -20.61 -12.64 0.49
CA LEU A 234 -20.77 -12.61 -0.95
C LEU A 234 -21.08 -11.19 -1.42
N PRO A 235 -20.63 -10.78 -2.61
CA PRO A 235 -21.09 -9.54 -3.22
C PRO A 235 -22.56 -9.69 -3.64
N GLU A 236 -23.42 -8.80 -3.12
CA GLU A 236 -24.83 -8.73 -3.53
C GLU A 236 -24.99 -7.75 -4.70
N SER A 237 -24.30 -6.62 -4.66
CA SER A 237 -24.33 -5.60 -5.70
C SER A 237 -23.07 -4.75 -5.71
N LEU A 238 -22.75 -4.21 -6.88
CA LEU A 238 -21.73 -3.18 -7.10
C LEU A 238 -22.25 -2.19 -8.14
N GLU A 239 -22.46 -0.96 -7.72
CA GLU A 239 -22.78 0.19 -8.59
C GLU A 239 -21.67 1.23 -8.42
N VAL A 240 -20.82 1.34 -9.44
CA VAL A 240 -19.63 2.20 -9.41
C VAL A 240 -20.03 3.66 -9.19
N GLY A 241 -19.34 4.33 -8.26
CA GLY A 241 -19.63 5.72 -7.88
C GLY A 241 -20.89 5.89 -7.04
N VAL A 242 -21.53 4.80 -6.58
CA VAL A 242 -22.77 4.86 -5.79
C VAL A 242 -22.71 3.97 -4.55
N LYS A 243 -22.65 2.65 -4.73
CA LYS A 243 -22.77 1.72 -3.61
C LYS A 243 -22.26 0.32 -3.96
N ALA A 244 -21.64 -0.34 -2.96
CA ALA A 244 -21.32 -1.76 -3.03
C ALA A 244 -21.82 -2.47 -1.76
N VAL A 245 -22.29 -3.69 -1.92
CA VAL A 245 -22.96 -4.43 -0.83
C VAL A 245 -22.43 -5.84 -0.73
N LEU A 246 -22.06 -6.21 0.50
CA LEU A 246 -21.73 -7.58 0.89
C LEU A 246 -22.81 -8.12 1.81
N VAL A 247 -23.16 -9.38 1.64
CA VAL A 247 -24.06 -10.14 2.51
C VAL A 247 -23.38 -11.38 3.04
N LYS A 248 -23.67 -11.75 4.27
CA LYS A 248 -23.13 -12.96 4.88
C LYS A 248 -23.53 -14.19 4.07
N ASN A 249 -22.57 -15.06 3.76
CA ASN A 249 -22.83 -16.28 3.01
C ASN A 249 -23.35 -17.38 3.95
N ALA A 250 -24.67 -17.54 4.01
CA ALA A 250 -25.30 -18.57 4.83
C ALA A 250 -25.03 -20.01 4.37
N ASN A 251 -24.57 -20.19 3.12
CA ASN A 251 -24.30 -21.52 2.54
C ASN A 251 -22.83 -21.93 2.63
N HIS A 252 -21.99 -21.09 3.25
CA HIS A 252 -20.55 -21.35 3.38
C HIS A 252 -20.15 -21.31 4.86
N THR A 253 -19.48 -22.37 5.32
CA THR A 253 -18.90 -22.39 6.66
C THR A 253 -17.56 -21.65 6.62
N TYR A 254 -17.56 -20.44 7.11
CA TYR A 254 -16.32 -19.65 7.19
C TYR A 254 -15.32 -20.31 8.14
N TRP A 255 -14.10 -20.49 7.69
CA TRP A 255 -13.04 -21.18 8.43
C TRP A 255 -12.45 -20.35 9.59
N GLY A 256 -12.54 -19.02 9.51
CA GLY A 256 -11.95 -18.08 10.46
C GLY A 256 -12.90 -17.68 11.59
N ALA A 257 -12.36 -16.91 12.54
CA ALA A 257 -13.15 -16.23 13.56
C ALA A 257 -13.64 -14.87 13.07
N GLY A 258 -14.71 -14.34 13.65
CA GLY A 258 -15.29 -13.05 13.29
C GLY A 258 -16.47 -13.19 12.33
N ALA A 259 -16.58 -12.27 11.36
CA ALA A 259 -17.71 -12.17 10.44
C ALA A 259 -19.07 -12.08 11.18
N ALA A 260 -19.13 -11.17 12.15
CA ALA A 260 -20.30 -11.01 13.02
C ALA A 260 -21.52 -10.41 12.29
N LEU A 261 -21.29 -9.54 11.30
CA LEU A 261 -22.31 -8.77 10.59
C LEU A 261 -23.10 -9.62 9.58
N ASP A 262 -24.38 -9.28 9.37
CA ASP A 262 -25.18 -9.86 8.29
C ASP A 262 -24.93 -9.16 6.95
N ARG A 263 -24.62 -7.85 7.00
CA ARG A 263 -24.52 -6.99 5.83
C ARG A 263 -23.48 -5.89 6.02
N ILE A 264 -22.75 -5.58 4.95
CA ILE A 264 -21.79 -4.48 4.89
C ILE A 264 -22.10 -3.66 3.66
N GLU A 265 -22.36 -2.38 3.85
CA GLU A 265 -22.67 -1.43 2.78
C GLU A 265 -21.55 -0.41 2.68
N PHE A 266 -20.90 -0.35 1.53
CA PHE A 266 -19.98 0.72 1.17
C PHE A 266 -20.75 1.75 0.36
N VAL A 267 -20.70 3.03 0.78
CA VAL A 267 -21.48 4.11 0.16
C VAL A 267 -20.54 5.19 -0.32
N ASP A 268 -20.71 5.59 -1.58
CA ASP A 268 -19.92 6.63 -2.21
C ASP A 268 -20.62 8.00 -2.09
N TYR A 269 -19.92 8.94 -1.45
CA TYR A 269 -20.34 10.34 -1.36
C TYR A 269 -19.40 11.27 -2.17
N GLY A 270 -18.67 10.70 -3.13
CA GLY A 270 -17.65 11.41 -3.90
C GLY A 270 -16.39 11.71 -3.09
N SER A 271 -15.56 12.59 -3.59
CA SER A 271 -14.25 12.94 -3.05
C SER A 271 -14.24 14.15 -2.10
N ASP A 272 -15.38 14.81 -1.91
CA ASP A 272 -15.51 15.98 -1.02
C ASP A 272 -15.68 15.57 0.45
N PRO A 273 -14.70 15.86 1.33
CA PRO A 273 -14.80 15.53 2.76
C PRO A 273 -15.99 16.21 3.47
N ALA A 274 -16.48 17.32 2.98
CA ALA A 274 -17.68 17.95 3.54
C ALA A 274 -18.93 17.07 3.39
N ALA A 275 -19.04 16.36 2.27
CA ALA A 275 -20.15 15.40 2.06
C ALA A 275 -20.01 14.19 3.01
N TRP A 276 -18.79 13.73 3.27
CA TRP A 276 -18.55 12.62 4.21
C TRP A 276 -18.97 13.00 5.62
N VAL A 277 -18.58 14.19 6.09
CA VAL A 277 -18.91 14.66 7.45
C VAL A 277 -20.40 14.98 7.57
N ALA A 278 -21.06 15.45 6.53
CA ALA A 278 -22.50 15.60 6.52
C ALA A 278 -23.22 14.24 6.69
N ALA A 279 -22.71 13.16 6.05
CA ALA A 279 -23.24 11.81 6.23
C ALA A 279 -22.97 11.25 7.66
N VAL A 280 -21.87 11.67 8.30
CA VAL A 280 -21.58 11.38 9.71
C VAL A 280 -22.60 12.06 10.61
N ASP A 281 -22.81 13.35 10.45
CA ASP A 281 -23.72 14.16 11.29
C ASP A 281 -25.20 13.71 11.16
N SER A 282 -25.62 13.34 9.94
CA SER A 282 -26.98 12.81 9.70
C SER A 282 -27.16 11.35 10.16
N GLY A 283 -26.07 10.66 10.53
CA GLY A 283 -26.10 9.25 10.93
C GLY A 283 -26.30 8.26 9.79
N GLU A 284 -26.08 8.68 8.54
CA GLU A 284 -26.23 7.84 7.34
C GLU A 284 -25.13 6.78 7.21
N VAL A 285 -23.98 7.00 7.82
CA VAL A 285 -22.85 6.06 7.86
C VAL A 285 -22.44 5.75 9.30
N ASP A 286 -21.66 4.67 9.48
CA ASP A 286 -21.15 4.22 10.77
C ASP A 286 -19.63 4.35 10.86
N MET A 287 -18.95 4.45 9.72
CA MET A 287 -17.49 4.54 9.62
C MET A 287 -17.09 5.28 8.34
N LEU A 288 -16.04 6.10 8.42
CA LEU A 288 -15.36 6.70 7.27
C LEU A 288 -14.20 5.82 6.80
N TYR A 289 -13.88 5.83 5.52
CA TYR A 289 -12.65 5.25 4.96
C TYR A 289 -11.41 5.97 5.48
N GLN A 290 -11.41 7.30 5.37
CA GLN A 290 -10.44 8.21 5.97
C GLN A 290 -11.12 9.54 6.33
N ASN A 291 -10.45 10.33 7.16
CA ASN A 291 -10.83 11.74 7.37
C ASN A 291 -9.58 12.62 7.25
N VAL A 292 -9.75 13.86 6.79
CA VAL A 292 -8.64 14.74 6.43
C VAL A 292 -8.93 16.20 6.80
N GLY A 293 -7.85 16.98 7.01
CA GLY A 293 -7.93 18.41 7.19
C GLY A 293 -8.79 18.83 8.41
N GLU A 294 -9.49 19.93 8.25
CA GLU A 294 -10.39 20.50 9.29
C GLU A 294 -11.56 19.59 9.67
N PHE A 295 -11.94 18.65 8.81
CA PHE A 295 -13.04 17.71 9.04
C PHE A 295 -12.75 16.70 10.15
N ILE A 296 -11.46 16.53 10.53
CA ILE A 296 -11.05 15.70 11.68
C ILE A 296 -11.64 16.28 12.96
N GLU A 297 -11.47 17.58 13.21
CA GLU A 297 -11.98 18.25 14.40
C GLU A 297 -13.52 18.27 14.43
N ILE A 298 -14.16 18.38 13.27
CA ILE A 298 -15.63 18.35 13.18
C ILE A 298 -16.16 16.98 13.59
N ALA A 299 -15.57 15.90 13.10
CA ALA A 299 -15.95 14.53 13.47
C ALA A 299 -15.66 14.23 14.95
N ASP A 300 -14.57 14.75 15.52
CA ASP A 300 -14.28 14.72 16.96
C ASP A 300 -15.40 15.41 17.75
N GLY A 301 -15.87 16.57 17.28
CA GLY A 301 -16.96 17.35 17.88
C GLY A 301 -18.33 16.65 17.88
N ILE A 302 -18.58 15.79 16.90
CA ILE A 302 -19.78 14.94 16.82
C ILE A 302 -19.72 13.77 17.84
N GLY A 303 -18.51 13.46 18.37
CA GLY A 303 -18.32 12.42 19.38
C GLY A 303 -17.99 11.04 18.80
N TRP A 304 -17.53 10.98 17.54
CA TRP A 304 -17.05 9.74 16.95
C TRP A 304 -15.67 9.36 17.48
N THR A 305 -15.37 8.06 17.48
CA THR A 305 -14.06 7.55 17.85
C THR A 305 -13.06 7.86 16.74
N LYS A 306 -12.00 8.62 17.09
CA LYS A 306 -10.88 8.88 16.19
C LYS A 306 -9.82 7.80 16.32
N SER A 307 -9.39 7.26 15.21
CA SER A 307 -8.22 6.38 15.11
C SER A 307 -7.18 7.01 14.21
N GLU A 308 -5.96 7.21 14.74
CA GLU A 308 -4.82 7.78 14.04
C GLU A 308 -3.72 6.75 13.86
N VAL A 309 -2.98 6.84 12.75
CA VAL A 309 -1.74 6.08 12.53
C VAL A 309 -0.72 6.89 11.74
N VAL A 310 0.53 6.94 12.24
CA VAL A 310 1.67 7.51 11.51
C VAL A 310 2.11 6.52 10.43
N THR A 311 2.36 7.02 9.21
CA THR A 311 2.61 6.17 8.05
C THR A 311 3.70 6.70 7.12
N GLY A 312 4.09 5.89 6.13
CA GLY A 312 4.83 6.33 4.94
C GLY A 312 3.92 6.71 3.76
N ALA A 313 2.60 6.84 3.97
CA ALA A 313 1.71 7.33 2.93
C ALA A 313 2.06 8.79 2.59
N THR A 314 2.03 9.12 1.31
CA THR A 314 2.51 10.42 0.82
C THR A 314 1.77 10.86 -0.43
N ILE A 315 1.97 12.11 -0.83
CA ILE A 315 1.69 12.57 -2.19
C ILE A 315 2.99 12.86 -2.91
N VAL A 316 2.97 12.72 -4.22
CA VAL A 316 4.08 13.11 -5.10
C VAL A 316 3.56 13.96 -6.26
N ALA A 317 4.11 15.15 -6.42
CA ALA A 317 3.97 15.91 -7.66
C ALA A 317 5.09 15.45 -8.59
N ARG A 318 4.77 14.51 -9.46
CA ARG A 318 5.74 13.72 -10.20
C ARG A 318 5.86 14.15 -11.65
N PHE A 319 7.05 14.01 -12.19
CA PHE A 319 7.41 14.37 -13.56
C PHE A 319 7.53 13.11 -14.42
N ASN A 320 6.66 12.95 -15.43
CA ASN A 320 6.82 11.88 -16.40
C ASN A 320 7.90 12.27 -17.40
N GLN A 321 8.96 11.46 -17.46
CA GLN A 321 10.20 11.81 -18.16
C GLN A 321 10.16 11.50 -19.66
N ILE A 322 9.10 10.86 -20.16
CA ILE A 322 8.96 10.46 -21.57
C ILE A 322 7.67 10.98 -22.24
N THR A 323 6.69 11.42 -21.45
CA THR A 323 5.42 11.89 -22.03
C THR A 323 5.63 13.20 -22.80
N GLU A 324 5.16 13.19 -24.04
CA GLU A 324 5.16 14.37 -24.91
C GLU A 324 3.93 15.24 -24.66
N LYS A 325 4.15 16.56 -24.67
CA LYS A 325 3.11 17.56 -24.73
C LYS A 325 3.47 18.56 -25.83
N ASP A 326 2.56 18.80 -26.76
CA ASP A 326 2.75 19.70 -27.90
C ASP A 326 4.04 19.39 -28.72
N GLY A 327 4.37 18.09 -28.89
CA GLY A 327 5.52 17.61 -29.63
C GLY A 327 6.86 17.73 -28.88
N LYS A 328 6.82 17.98 -27.55
CA LYS A 328 8.01 18.11 -26.70
C LYS A 328 7.92 17.23 -25.48
N VAL A 329 8.97 16.48 -25.16
CA VAL A 329 9.15 15.80 -23.87
C VAL A 329 9.57 16.85 -22.85
N VAL A 330 8.61 17.39 -22.09
CA VAL A 330 8.80 18.55 -21.20
C VAL A 330 9.76 18.25 -20.06
N PHE A 331 9.66 17.06 -19.49
CA PHE A 331 10.41 16.65 -18.29
C PHE A 331 11.52 15.64 -18.56
N GLY A 332 11.95 15.48 -19.81
CA GLY A 332 13.13 14.68 -20.17
C GLY A 332 14.44 15.28 -19.64
N ASP A 333 14.56 16.62 -19.65
CA ASP A 333 15.71 17.31 -19.10
C ASP A 333 15.62 17.42 -17.56
N VAL A 334 16.67 16.99 -16.86
CA VAL A 334 16.76 17.04 -15.40
C VAL A 334 16.67 18.48 -14.86
N LYS A 335 17.17 19.49 -15.59
CA LYS A 335 17.11 20.90 -15.17
C LYS A 335 15.69 21.43 -15.12
N ALA A 336 14.78 20.97 -16.00
CA ALA A 336 13.37 21.32 -15.93
C ALA A 336 12.73 20.82 -14.62
N ARG A 337 13.05 19.59 -14.23
CA ARG A 337 12.55 18.99 -12.99
C ARG A 337 13.18 19.62 -11.75
N GLN A 338 14.50 19.83 -11.77
CA GLN A 338 15.22 20.50 -10.68
C GLN A 338 14.71 21.92 -10.45
N ALA A 339 14.44 22.66 -11.51
CA ALA A 339 13.89 24.02 -11.40
C ALA A 339 12.56 24.03 -10.64
N LEU A 340 11.58 23.20 -11.04
CA LEU A 340 10.30 23.16 -10.35
C LEU A 340 10.44 22.62 -8.91
N SER A 341 11.30 21.63 -8.68
CA SER A 341 11.55 21.09 -7.34
C SER A 341 12.19 22.12 -6.41
N GLN A 342 13.18 22.89 -6.88
CA GLN A 342 13.85 23.92 -6.07
C GLN A 342 12.97 25.15 -5.78
N ALA A 343 11.92 25.37 -6.55
CA ALA A 343 10.96 26.44 -6.33
C ALA A 343 10.00 26.16 -5.15
N VAL A 344 9.94 24.92 -4.64
CA VAL A 344 8.95 24.49 -3.65
C VAL A 344 9.60 24.20 -2.30
N ASP A 345 9.07 24.82 -1.24
CA ASP A 345 9.32 24.46 0.15
C ASP A 345 8.28 23.43 0.60
N ASN A 346 8.73 22.23 0.89
CA ASN A 346 7.90 21.11 1.30
C ASN A 346 7.15 21.38 2.62
N ALA A 347 7.74 22.14 3.55
CA ALA A 347 7.09 22.46 4.82
C ALA A 347 5.86 23.38 4.62
N VAL A 348 5.95 24.32 3.68
CA VAL A 348 4.81 25.18 3.31
C VAL A 348 3.68 24.35 2.68
N VAL A 349 4.03 23.34 1.86
CA VAL A 349 3.01 22.45 1.28
C VAL A 349 2.35 21.57 2.34
N LEU A 350 3.10 21.06 3.32
CA LEU A 350 2.52 20.32 4.45
C LEU A 350 1.50 21.17 5.22
N GLU A 351 1.86 22.40 5.53
CA GLU A 351 1.00 23.32 6.29
C GLU A 351 -0.28 23.67 5.53
N LEU A 352 -0.14 24.12 4.28
CA LEU A 352 -1.27 24.61 3.47
C LEU A 352 -2.08 23.48 2.81
N GLY A 353 -1.43 22.36 2.46
CA GLY A 353 -2.03 21.24 1.76
C GLY A 353 -2.63 20.19 2.69
N TYR A 354 -2.05 20.01 3.88
CA TYR A 354 -2.45 18.93 4.80
C TYR A 354 -2.55 19.37 6.27
N ASN A 355 -2.68 20.68 6.53
CA ASN A 355 -2.89 21.27 7.87
C ASN A 355 -1.80 20.86 8.90
N GLY A 356 -0.57 20.63 8.47
CA GLY A 356 0.49 20.16 9.36
C GLY A 356 0.34 18.72 9.88
N LEU A 357 -0.64 17.94 9.39
CA LEU A 357 -0.99 16.61 9.90
C LEU A 357 -0.08 15.50 9.36
N GLY A 358 1.23 15.69 9.47
CA GLY A 358 2.21 14.75 8.95
C GLY A 358 3.64 15.15 9.27
N VAL A 359 4.58 14.62 8.50
CA VAL A 359 6.01 14.94 8.62
C VAL A 359 6.49 15.49 7.27
N THR A 360 7.21 16.61 7.28
CA THR A 360 7.80 17.18 6.05
C THR A 360 8.76 16.19 5.41
N ALA A 361 8.59 15.93 4.12
CA ALA A 361 9.38 14.94 3.38
C ALA A 361 10.54 15.56 2.58
N ASP A 362 11.41 14.70 2.04
CA ASP A 362 12.72 15.06 1.53
C ASP A 362 12.93 14.66 0.04
N ASN A 363 11.84 14.47 -0.72
CA ASN A 363 11.83 14.14 -2.15
C ASN A 363 12.50 12.80 -2.50
N HIS A 364 12.36 11.78 -1.64
CA HIS A 364 12.91 10.44 -1.90
C HIS A 364 11.98 9.26 -1.54
N HIS A 365 10.75 9.52 -1.15
CA HIS A 365 9.65 8.58 -0.86
C HIS A 365 9.80 7.72 0.40
N VAL A 366 11.00 7.32 0.79
CA VAL A 366 11.21 6.47 1.98
C VAL A 366 10.96 7.29 3.24
N ALA A 367 10.06 6.81 4.10
CA ALA A 367 9.61 7.56 5.28
C ALA A 367 10.39 7.17 6.54
N PRO A 368 10.45 8.05 7.56
CA PRO A 368 11.09 7.74 8.84
C PRO A 368 10.50 6.53 9.58
N VAL A 369 9.29 6.08 9.22
CA VAL A 369 8.69 4.84 9.75
C VAL A 369 9.21 3.58 9.06
N HIS A 370 9.94 3.69 7.96
CA HIS A 370 10.56 2.55 7.29
C HIS A 370 11.89 2.21 7.97
N PRO A 371 12.18 0.91 8.14
CA PRO A 371 13.40 0.46 8.82
C PRO A 371 14.69 0.95 8.18
N GLU A 372 14.69 1.12 6.88
CA GLU A 372 15.83 1.51 6.06
C GLU A 372 15.89 2.99 5.69
N TYR A 373 15.07 3.84 6.30
CA TYR A 373 15.13 5.28 6.09
C TYR A 373 16.54 5.82 6.34
N ALA A 374 17.08 6.55 5.40
CA ALA A 374 18.32 7.30 5.55
C ALA A 374 18.01 8.80 5.64
N ASP A 375 18.52 9.46 6.66
CA ASP A 375 18.45 10.93 6.75
C ASP A 375 19.52 11.55 5.86
N ILE A 376 19.13 11.90 4.64
CA ILE A 376 20.00 12.57 3.66
C ILE A 376 19.85 14.11 3.68
N GLY A 377 19.13 14.65 4.66
CA GLY A 377 18.84 16.06 4.82
C GLY A 377 17.80 16.60 3.84
N ARG A 378 17.48 17.88 3.99
CA ARG A 378 16.42 18.54 3.21
C ARG A 378 16.82 18.75 1.75
N PRO A 379 15.86 18.73 0.80
CA PRO A 379 16.10 19.13 -0.58
C PRO A 379 16.47 20.63 -0.67
N LYS A 380 17.19 20.98 -1.73
CA LYS A 380 17.54 22.38 -1.99
C LYS A 380 16.28 23.19 -2.29
N HIS A 381 16.06 24.28 -1.54
CA HIS A 381 15.06 25.30 -1.83
C HIS A 381 15.78 26.57 -2.32
N ASP A 382 15.60 26.92 -3.61
CA ASP A 382 16.22 28.06 -4.27
C ASP A 382 15.31 28.60 -5.39
N PRO A 383 14.24 29.32 -5.02
CA PRO A 383 13.30 29.87 -6.01
C PRO A 383 13.96 30.82 -7.02
N ALA A 384 14.96 31.58 -6.58
CA ALA A 384 15.68 32.50 -7.47
C ALA A 384 16.53 31.75 -8.52
N GLY A 385 17.21 30.66 -8.13
CA GLY A 385 17.97 29.81 -9.03
C GLY A 385 17.10 28.97 -9.96
N ALA A 386 15.87 28.66 -9.55
CA ALA A 386 14.94 27.84 -10.32
C ALA A 386 14.67 28.41 -11.73
N LYS A 387 14.35 29.70 -11.82
CA LYS A 387 14.11 30.37 -13.11
C LYS A 387 15.36 30.44 -13.97
N ALA A 388 16.53 30.57 -13.37
CA ALA A 388 17.81 30.60 -14.09
C ALA A 388 18.08 29.25 -14.77
N LEU A 389 17.83 28.13 -14.08
CA LEU A 389 17.93 26.76 -14.67
C LEU A 389 17.05 26.59 -15.88
N LEU A 390 15.80 27.11 -15.86
CA LEU A 390 14.92 27.07 -17.03
C LEU A 390 15.47 27.92 -18.19
N GLY A 391 16.12 29.05 -17.88
CA GLY A 391 16.80 29.88 -18.89
C GLY A 391 17.91 29.14 -19.62
N GLU A 392 18.68 28.30 -18.93
CA GLU A 392 19.78 27.53 -19.51
C GLU A 392 19.31 26.50 -20.56
N ILE A 393 18.06 26.03 -20.45
CA ILE A 393 17.45 25.05 -21.37
C ILE A 393 16.40 25.67 -22.29
N GLY A 394 16.30 27.00 -22.35
CA GLY A 394 15.37 27.73 -23.21
C GLY A 394 13.90 27.56 -22.82
N MET A 395 13.60 27.33 -21.54
CA MET A 395 12.25 27.15 -21.01
C MET A 395 11.81 28.24 -20.02
N ALA A 396 12.50 29.39 -19.98
CA ALA A 396 12.19 30.47 -19.03
C ALA A 396 10.75 31.01 -19.16
N ASP A 397 10.19 30.99 -20.37
CA ASP A 397 8.83 31.46 -20.66
C ASP A 397 7.84 30.31 -20.94
N TYR A 398 8.24 29.05 -20.68
CA TYR A 398 7.35 27.91 -20.88
C TYR A 398 6.28 27.87 -19.77
N GLU A 399 4.99 27.75 -20.16
CA GLU A 399 3.90 27.58 -19.23
C GLU A 399 3.71 26.09 -18.89
N PHE A 400 4.10 25.72 -17.68
CA PHE A 400 3.89 24.36 -17.17
C PHE A 400 2.43 24.11 -16.81
N GLU A 401 2.01 22.85 -16.72
CA GLU A 401 0.68 22.47 -16.26
C GLU A 401 0.79 21.39 -15.21
N LEU A 402 0.25 21.67 -14.00
CA LEU A 402 0.12 20.70 -12.91
C LEU A 402 -1.32 20.19 -12.88
N ILE A 403 -1.49 18.88 -13.03
CA ILE A 403 -2.77 18.19 -12.99
C ILE A 403 -2.99 17.60 -11.61
N THR A 404 -4.15 17.83 -11.00
CA THR A 404 -4.52 17.35 -9.68
C THR A 404 -5.88 16.70 -9.66
N LEU A 405 -6.10 15.83 -8.70
CA LEU A 405 -7.42 15.34 -8.33
C LEU A 405 -8.28 16.48 -7.75
N ASP A 406 -9.60 16.35 -7.90
CA ASP A 406 -10.57 17.22 -7.25
C ASP A 406 -10.95 16.66 -5.87
N ASP A 407 -9.96 16.54 -5.00
CA ASP A 407 -10.16 16.23 -3.60
C ASP A 407 -9.46 17.27 -2.70
N GLY A 408 -9.79 17.27 -1.39
CA GLY A 408 -9.35 18.33 -0.50
C GLY A 408 -7.83 18.48 -0.44
N PHE A 409 -7.10 17.45 -0.04
CA PHE A 409 -5.66 17.60 0.23
C PHE A 409 -4.79 17.55 -1.04
N ASN A 410 -5.14 16.79 -2.06
CA ASN A 410 -4.44 16.82 -3.35
C ASN A 410 -4.59 18.18 -4.02
N LYS A 411 -5.83 18.73 -4.01
CA LYS A 411 -6.13 20.06 -4.53
C LYS A 411 -5.36 21.15 -3.79
N ASN A 412 -5.44 21.18 -2.45
CA ASN A 412 -4.78 22.18 -1.62
C ASN A 412 -3.26 22.11 -1.75
N SER A 413 -2.67 20.91 -1.78
CA SER A 413 -1.24 20.73 -2.00
C SER A 413 -0.81 21.19 -3.39
N GLY A 414 -1.64 20.90 -4.41
CA GLY A 414 -1.40 21.39 -5.78
C GLY A 414 -1.46 22.91 -5.88
N ASP A 415 -2.38 23.54 -5.14
CA ASP A 415 -2.46 25.01 -5.06
C ASP A 415 -1.22 25.59 -4.41
N ALA A 416 -0.75 25.01 -3.29
CA ALA A 416 0.45 25.44 -2.57
C ALA A 416 1.73 25.27 -3.42
N ILE A 417 1.88 24.15 -4.13
CA ILE A 417 2.99 23.90 -5.05
C ILE A 417 2.96 24.91 -6.20
N ALA A 418 1.81 25.05 -6.88
CA ALA A 418 1.69 25.95 -8.02
C ALA A 418 1.86 27.44 -7.63
N ALA A 419 1.44 27.83 -6.42
CA ALA A 419 1.66 29.18 -5.92
C ALA A 419 3.15 29.48 -5.75
N GLN A 420 3.91 28.62 -5.10
CA GLN A 420 5.35 28.79 -4.90
C GLN A 420 6.13 28.81 -6.23
N ILE A 421 5.74 27.97 -7.20
CA ILE A 421 6.34 27.99 -8.54
C ILE A 421 6.06 29.34 -9.24
N ARG A 422 4.84 29.89 -9.11
CA ARG A 422 4.51 31.22 -9.64
C ARG A 422 5.30 32.32 -8.94
N ASP A 423 5.45 32.25 -7.61
CA ASP A 423 6.23 33.22 -6.83
C ASP A 423 7.72 33.21 -7.21
N ALA A 424 8.24 32.07 -7.67
CA ALA A 424 9.57 31.96 -8.27
C ALA A 424 9.65 32.60 -9.69
N GLY A 425 8.55 33.15 -10.21
CA GLY A 425 8.47 33.78 -11.53
C GLY A 425 8.39 32.77 -12.69
N ILE A 426 7.92 31.54 -12.43
CA ILE A 426 7.75 30.48 -13.41
C ILE A 426 6.24 30.36 -13.75
N ALA A 427 5.91 30.39 -15.03
CA ALA A 427 4.53 30.27 -15.48
C ALA A 427 4.02 28.84 -15.26
N ILE A 428 2.92 28.69 -14.53
CA ILE A 428 2.28 27.38 -14.29
C ILE A 428 0.77 27.53 -14.21
N LYS A 429 0.08 26.70 -14.98
CA LYS A 429 -1.35 26.47 -14.95
C LYS A 429 -1.65 25.26 -14.06
N ARG A 430 -2.76 25.31 -13.32
CA ARG A 430 -3.29 24.17 -12.59
C ARG A 430 -4.58 23.67 -13.23
N THR A 431 -4.68 22.37 -13.47
CA THR A 431 -5.87 21.69 -13.99
C THR A 431 -6.35 20.68 -12.95
N VAL A 432 -7.64 20.75 -12.63
CA VAL A 432 -8.29 19.85 -11.67
C VAL A 432 -9.17 18.89 -12.43
N LEU A 433 -9.03 17.60 -12.16
CA LEU A 433 -9.80 16.54 -12.79
C LEU A 433 -10.57 15.73 -11.72
N PRO A 434 -11.83 15.34 -12.01
CA PRO A 434 -12.55 14.41 -11.15
C PRO A 434 -11.87 13.02 -11.17
N GLY A 435 -11.99 12.28 -10.08
CA GLY A 435 -11.36 10.95 -9.91
C GLY A 435 -11.69 9.97 -11.05
N SER A 436 -12.95 9.97 -11.51
CA SER A 436 -13.41 9.13 -12.63
C SER A 436 -12.66 9.38 -13.96
N THR A 437 -12.04 10.55 -14.11
CA THR A 437 -11.22 10.88 -15.29
C THR A 437 -9.74 10.71 -14.99
N PHE A 438 -9.27 11.23 -13.84
CA PHE A 438 -7.86 11.26 -13.48
C PHE A 438 -7.24 9.86 -13.46
N TRP A 439 -7.90 8.90 -12.82
CA TRP A 439 -7.35 7.56 -12.60
C TRP A 439 -7.29 6.67 -13.85
N ASN A 440 -7.95 7.06 -14.95
CA ASN A 440 -7.84 6.31 -16.20
C ASN A 440 -6.46 6.45 -16.87
N ASP A 441 -5.81 7.59 -16.68
CA ASP A 441 -4.54 7.94 -17.33
C ASP A 441 -3.46 8.43 -16.33
N TRP A 442 -3.59 8.09 -15.05
CA TRP A 442 -2.73 8.60 -13.98
C TRP A 442 -1.22 8.38 -14.22
N THR A 443 -0.83 7.31 -14.91
CA THR A 443 0.58 7.04 -15.24
C THR A 443 1.09 7.81 -16.47
N LYS A 444 0.22 8.56 -17.18
CA LYS A 444 0.54 9.16 -18.48
C LYS A 444 0.64 10.68 -18.46
N TYR A 445 0.13 11.35 -17.42
CA TYR A 445 0.20 12.82 -17.36
C TYR A 445 1.65 13.31 -17.28
N PRO A 446 2.02 14.42 -17.97
CA PRO A 446 3.38 14.95 -17.90
C PRO A 446 3.80 15.39 -16.50
N PHE A 447 2.89 16.07 -15.77
CA PHE A 447 3.11 16.56 -14.40
C PHE A 447 1.79 16.54 -13.65
N SER A 448 1.68 15.67 -12.65
CA SER A 448 0.47 15.53 -11.85
C SER A 448 0.78 15.15 -10.42
N ILE A 449 -0.20 15.32 -9.54
CA ILE A 449 -0.12 14.84 -8.15
C ILE A 449 -0.85 13.51 -8.07
N THR A 450 -0.16 12.53 -7.49
CA THR A 450 -0.72 11.22 -7.11
C THR A 450 -0.44 10.93 -5.65
N GLU A 451 -1.26 10.06 -5.06
CA GLU A 451 -1.05 9.58 -3.70
C GLU A 451 -0.50 8.16 -3.70
N TRP A 452 0.35 7.88 -2.73
CA TRP A 452 0.93 6.56 -2.51
C TRP A 452 0.63 6.08 -1.09
N ASN A 453 0.06 4.90 -1.00
CA ASN A 453 -0.21 4.27 0.28
C ASN A 453 1.07 3.76 0.93
N HIS A 454 1.07 3.71 2.25
CA HIS A 454 2.14 3.10 3.03
C HIS A 454 2.41 1.66 2.58
N ARG A 455 3.68 1.28 2.57
CA ARG A 455 4.19 -0.09 2.48
C ARG A 455 5.02 -0.39 3.72
N PRO A 456 5.11 -1.66 4.16
CA PRO A 456 5.92 -2.03 5.33
C PRO A 456 7.41 -1.72 5.20
N LEU A 457 7.94 -1.75 3.99
CA LEU A 457 9.37 -1.51 3.69
C LEU A 457 9.52 -0.41 2.63
N GLY A 458 10.52 0.47 2.81
CA GLY A 458 10.85 1.49 1.83
C GLY A 458 11.35 0.90 0.52
N VAL A 459 12.18 -0.16 0.55
CA VAL A 459 12.60 -0.89 -0.66
C VAL A 459 11.41 -1.45 -1.44
N GLN A 460 10.33 -1.84 -0.77
CA GLN A 460 9.11 -2.33 -1.41
C GLN A 460 8.42 -1.21 -2.21
N VAL A 461 8.26 -0.03 -1.63
CA VAL A 461 7.65 1.09 -2.35
C VAL A 461 8.53 1.56 -3.50
N LEU A 462 9.86 1.60 -3.32
CA LEU A 462 10.78 1.98 -4.39
C LEU A 462 10.76 1.00 -5.56
N ALA A 463 10.66 -0.30 -5.28
CA ALA A 463 10.55 -1.34 -6.32
C ALA A 463 9.28 -1.23 -7.15
N LEU A 464 8.17 -0.79 -6.55
CA LEU A 464 6.89 -0.62 -7.24
C LEU A 464 6.81 0.70 -8.03
N ALA A 465 7.33 1.79 -7.44
CA ALA A 465 7.13 3.14 -7.95
C ALA A 465 8.20 3.61 -8.94
N TYR A 466 9.46 3.13 -8.80
CA TYR A 466 10.59 3.75 -9.50
C TYR A 466 11.53 2.78 -10.21
N ARG A 467 11.44 1.47 -9.96
CA ARG A 467 12.21 0.48 -10.72
C ARG A 467 11.83 0.55 -12.21
N SER A 468 12.82 0.50 -13.08
CA SER A 468 12.63 0.63 -14.53
C SER A 468 11.61 -0.38 -15.06
N GLY A 469 10.63 0.11 -15.82
CA GLY A 469 9.63 -0.71 -16.51
C GLY A 469 8.54 -1.33 -15.64
N GLU A 470 8.40 -0.92 -14.38
CA GLU A 470 7.29 -1.38 -13.53
C GLU A 470 5.97 -0.68 -13.89
N ALA A 471 4.87 -1.41 -13.71
CA ALA A 471 3.54 -0.96 -14.09
C ALA A 471 3.09 0.34 -13.40
N TRP A 472 3.58 0.57 -12.17
CA TRP A 472 3.26 1.76 -11.38
C TRP A 472 4.34 2.85 -11.42
N ASN A 473 5.36 2.68 -12.27
CA ASN A 473 6.37 3.73 -12.45
C ASN A 473 5.80 4.86 -13.31
N GLU A 474 4.99 5.69 -12.72
CA GLU A 474 4.30 6.83 -13.34
C GLU A 474 5.24 7.97 -13.77
N THR A 475 6.50 7.96 -13.30
CA THR A 475 7.54 8.92 -13.68
C THR A 475 8.26 8.51 -14.95
N ALA A 476 8.10 7.26 -15.39
CA ALA A 476 8.92 6.62 -16.42
C ALA A 476 10.43 6.77 -16.14
N PHE A 477 10.81 6.95 -14.88
CA PHE A 477 12.20 6.99 -14.45
C PHE A 477 12.90 5.68 -14.80
N ALA A 478 14.05 5.76 -15.43
CA ALA A 478 14.87 4.60 -15.78
C ALA A 478 16.34 4.94 -15.51
N ASN A 479 16.91 4.27 -14.51
CA ASN A 479 18.29 4.51 -14.08
C ASN A 479 18.92 3.19 -13.63
N ALA A 480 19.93 2.73 -14.37
CA ALA A 480 20.55 1.44 -14.13
C ALA A 480 21.30 1.37 -12.76
N ASP A 481 21.87 2.50 -12.29
CA ASP A 481 22.52 2.53 -10.97
C ASP A 481 21.50 2.45 -9.83
N PHE A 482 20.35 3.15 -9.97
CA PHE A 482 19.22 3.02 -9.06
C PHE A 482 18.72 1.57 -8.99
N ASP A 483 18.47 0.93 -10.14
CA ASP A 483 17.96 -0.44 -10.21
C ASP A 483 18.94 -1.44 -9.56
N ALA A 484 20.24 -1.28 -9.83
CA ALA A 484 21.27 -2.14 -9.23
C ALA A 484 21.38 -1.97 -7.72
N LYS A 485 21.37 -0.72 -7.24
CA LYS A 485 21.41 -0.42 -5.80
C LYS A 485 20.14 -0.87 -5.08
N LEU A 486 18.96 -0.73 -5.72
CA LEU A 486 17.71 -1.22 -5.18
C LEU A 486 17.73 -2.75 -5.02
N ALA A 487 18.20 -3.47 -6.04
CA ALA A 487 18.38 -4.93 -5.97
C ALA A 487 19.35 -5.31 -4.85
N GLN A 488 20.46 -4.57 -4.67
CA GLN A 488 21.39 -4.74 -3.56
C GLN A 488 20.70 -4.51 -2.21
N ALA A 489 19.94 -3.42 -2.05
CA ALA A 489 19.23 -3.12 -0.79
C ALA A 489 18.21 -4.21 -0.43
N MET A 490 17.48 -4.73 -1.43
CA MET A 490 16.51 -5.83 -1.22
C MET A 490 17.18 -7.13 -0.77
N SER A 491 18.47 -7.32 -1.04
CA SER A 491 19.24 -8.50 -0.63
C SER A 491 19.87 -8.39 0.77
N ILE A 492 19.82 -7.22 1.40
CA ILE A 492 20.46 -6.98 2.70
C ILE A 492 19.41 -7.12 3.81
N ALA A 493 19.49 -8.19 4.62
CA ALA A 493 18.63 -8.38 5.78
C ALA A 493 18.92 -7.39 6.93
N ASP A 494 20.19 -7.05 7.13
CA ASP A 494 20.66 -6.09 8.14
C ASP A 494 20.23 -4.65 7.74
N ALA A 495 19.40 -4.04 8.58
CA ALA A 495 18.82 -2.73 8.26
C ALA A 495 19.85 -1.58 8.31
N ASP A 496 20.84 -1.66 9.20
CA ASP A 496 21.87 -0.61 9.28
C ASP A 496 22.76 -0.62 8.04
N LYS A 497 23.16 -1.82 7.58
CA LYS A 497 23.89 -1.97 6.31
C LYS A 497 23.03 -1.60 5.10
N ARG A 498 21.74 -1.93 5.13
CA ARG A 498 20.81 -1.54 4.07
C ARG A 498 20.66 -0.03 4.00
N ARG A 499 20.63 0.67 5.15
CA ARG A 499 20.52 2.12 5.22
C ARG A 499 21.66 2.86 4.53
N GLU A 500 22.86 2.29 4.50
CA GLU A 500 24.00 2.83 3.75
C GLU A 500 23.71 2.85 2.23
N VAL A 501 23.17 1.75 1.71
CA VAL A 501 22.78 1.65 0.28
C VAL A 501 21.55 2.53 0.01
N MET A 502 20.63 2.62 0.96
CA MET A 502 19.44 3.47 0.82
C MET A 502 19.79 4.95 0.71
N ALA A 503 20.78 5.44 1.45
CA ALA A 503 21.26 6.81 1.31
C ALA A 503 21.67 7.15 -0.14
N ASP A 504 22.35 6.23 -0.82
CA ASP A 504 22.70 6.40 -2.25
C ASP A 504 21.45 6.42 -3.14
N ILE A 505 20.52 5.49 -2.93
CA ILE A 505 19.26 5.37 -3.69
C ILE A 505 18.42 6.64 -3.55
N GLU A 506 18.27 7.12 -2.33
CA GLU A 506 17.50 8.33 -1.99
C GLU A 506 18.13 9.59 -2.60
N ASN A 507 19.48 9.69 -2.58
CA ASN A 507 20.19 10.75 -3.29
C ASN A 507 19.97 10.68 -4.80
N ILE A 508 20.00 9.49 -5.43
CA ILE A 508 19.73 9.35 -6.86
C ILE A 508 18.33 9.91 -7.21
N LEU A 509 17.31 9.58 -6.45
CA LEU A 509 15.95 10.09 -6.69
C LEU A 509 15.89 11.62 -6.56
N ARG A 510 16.47 12.15 -5.49
CA ARG A 510 16.48 13.59 -5.22
C ARG A 510 17.29 14.37 -6.24
N ASP A 511 18.50 13.93 -6.59
CA ASP A 511 19.40 14.63 -7.50
C ASP A 511 18.87 14.63 -8.95
N ASN A 512 18.15 13.56 -9.33
CA ASN A 512 17.41 13.51 -10.59
C ASN A 512 16.08 14.26 -10.54
N ALA A 513 15.69 14.82 -9.39
CA ALA A 513 14.43 15.50 -9.19
C ALA A 513 13.26 14.71 -9.81
N VAL A 514 13.13 13.44 -9.42
CA VAL A 514 12.14 12.53 -10.02
C VAL A 514 10.71 13.01 -9.71
N PHE A 515 10.54 13.63 -8.55
CA PHE A 515 9.27 14.20 -8.08
C PHE A 515 9.51 15.27 -7.00
N ILE A 516 8.47 16.03 -6.69
CA ILE A 516 8.35 16.83 -5.46
C ILE A 516 7.50 16.01 -4.51
N GLN A 517 8.03 15.68 -3.32
CA GLN A 517 7.32 14.93 -2.29
C GLN A 517 7.30 15.78 -1.02
N PRO A 518 6.20 16.49 -0.75
CA PRO A 518 6.21 17.49 0.31
C PRO A 518 6.10 16.89 1.72
N TYR A 519 5.41 15.77 1.91
CA TYR A 519 5.18 15.25 3.26
C TYR A 519 4.79 13.77 3.27
N TRP A 520 5.02 13.10 4.40
CA TRP A 520 4.40 11.83 4.78
C TRP A 520 3.19 12.10 5.68
N ARG A 521 2.10 11.36 5.46
CA ARG A 521 0.80 11.60 6.09
C ARG A 521 0.65 10.82 7.39
N SER A 522 0.14 11.46 8.45
CA SER A 522 -0.65 10.76 9.46
C SER A 522 -2.05 10.51 8.88
N LEU A 523 -2.56 9.31 9.08
CA LEU A 523 -3.88 8.92 8.56
C LEU A 523 -4.88 8.85 9.70
N TYR A 524 -6.09 9.30 9.42
CA TYR A 524 -7.18 9.38 10.38
C TYR A 524 -8.42 8.69 9.86
N ARG A 525 -9.11 7.95 10.73
CA ARG A 525 -10.42 7.37 10.49
C ARG A 525 -11.32 7.68 11.67
N HIS A 526 -12.58 7.94 11.38
CA HIS A 526 -13.61 8.08 12.41
C HIS A 526 -14.67 7.01 12.23
N HIS A 527 -15.19 6.52 13.33
CA HIS A 527 -16.30 5.57 13.37
C HIS A 527 -17.15 5.78 14.62
N LYS A 528 -18.38 5.31 14.60
CA LYS A 528 -19.26 5.34 15.79
C LYS A 528 -18.60 4.60 16.96
N PRO A 529 -18.81 5.05 18.21
CA PRO A 529 -18.18 4.43 19.38
C PRO A 529 -18.50 2.94 19.60
N GLU A 530 -19.64 2.47 19.08
CA GLU A 530 -20.06 1.08 19.13
C GLU A 530 -19.42 0.18 18.07
N VAL A 531 -18.79 0.73 17.05
CA VAL A 531 -18.11 -0.05 16.01
C VAL A 531 -16.81 -0.65 16.55
N LEU A 532 -16.62 -1.94 16.32
CA LEU A 532 -15.41 -2.69 16.62
C LEU A 532 -14.69 -3.05 15.32
N GLY A 533 -13.35 -3.06 15.35
CA GLY A 533 -12.53 -3.35 14.19
C GLY A 533 -12.43 -2.19 13.18
N GLY A 534 -12.95 -0.99 13.52
CA GLY A 534 -12.95 0.20 12.69
C GLY A 534 -11.67 1.04 12.72
N ASP A 535 -10.62 0.60 13.43
CA ASP A 535 -9.36 1.35 13.52
C ASP A 535 -8.72 1.65 12.17
N MET A 536 -8.04 2.81 12.10
CA MET A 536 -7.28 3.20 10.90
C MET A 536 -6.11 2.24 10.66
N HIS A 537 -6.05 1.68 9.46
CA HIS A 537 -4.97 0.82 9.00
C HIS A 537 -3.91 1.64 8.22
N PRO A 538 -2.60 1.38 8.38
CA PRO A 538 -1.57 2.15 7.69
C PRO A 538 -1.65 2.09 6.16
N SER A 539 -2.20 1.01 5.60
CA SER A 539 -2.46 0.84 4.17
C SER A 539 -3.93 1.03 3.79
N PHE A 540 -4.73 1.70 4.61
CA PHE A 540 -6.17 1.95 4.43
C PHE A 540 -7.06 0.71 4.38
N GLU A 541 -6.55 -0.45 4.73
CA GLU A 541 -7.32 -1.69 4.70
C GLU A 541 -8.49 -1.68 5.67
N ILE A 542 -9.56 -2.33 5.26
CA ILE A 542 -10.72 -2.63 6.09
C ILE A 542 -10.87 -4.15 6.13
N HIS A 543 -10.53 -4.72 7.28
CA HIS A 543 -10.63 -6.16 7.50
C HIS A 543 -12.07 -6.52 7.86
N VAL A 544 -12.93 -6.65 6.86
CA VAL A 544 -14.40 -6.77 7.02
C VAL A 544 -14.82 -7.92 7.93
N HIS A 545 -14.05 -9.01 8.00
CA HIS A 545 -14.31 -10.12 8.93
C HIS A 545 -14.08 -9.76 10.41
N LYS A 546 -13.38 -8.65 10.70
CA LYS A 546 -13.13 -8.15 12.06
C LYS A 546 -14.14 -7.08 12.50
N LEU A 547 -15.01 -6.63 11.57
CA LEU A 547 -16.00 -5.61 11.89
C LEU A 547 -17.19 -6.17 12.66
N GLY A 548 -17.71 -5.38 13.59
CA GLY A 548 -18.92 -5.68 14.35
C GLY A 548 -19.35 -4.52 15.22
N PHE A 549 -20.42 -4.71 15.95
CA PHE A 549 -20.86 -3.76 16.96
C PHE A 549 -20.65 -4.33 18.36
N LYS A 550 -20.45 -3.45 19.34
CA LYS A 550 -20.43 -3.82 20.76
C LYS A 550 -21.79 -4.38 21.16
N ALA A 551 -21.79 -5.50 21.94
CA ALA A 551 -23.00 -6.11 22.50
C ALA A 551 -23.61 -5.27 23.61
#